data_81f823bc9b0f03acdf376618d19c512f
#
_entry.id   81f823bc9b0f03acdf376618d19c512f
#
_cell.length_a   1.000
_cell.length_b   1.000
_cell.length_c   1.000
_cell.angle_alpha   90.00
_cell.angle_beta   90.00
_cell.angle_gamma   90.00
#
_symmetry.space_group_name_H-M   'P 1'
#
loop_
_entity.id
_entity.type
_entity.pdbx_description
1 polymer ?
#
loop_
_entity_poly.entity_id
_entity_poly.type
_entity_poly.pdbx_seq_one_letter_code
_entity_poly.pdbx_strand_id
1 'polypeptide(L)'
;MVRRATRTARSHSSPGRSTAYRRGAKHPAATIARQTSQRIPGVLLHSRPVTVYTLGHSTRTLEALTALLAEHAIRGVADVRRFPASRRHPHFAREALERTLPAAGIRYDWVPALGGRRPTRPDSPHVAWREASFRGYADHMDTPEFREGLAALLTLGAERPTAIMCAEAVPWRCHRQLIADALVARGVAVLHVIDEKTARSHTLSRLARVDGDHIVYDAGHLPLRRSGRPGGAVP
;
A
#
# COMPACT_ATOMS: atom_id res chain seq x y z
N MET A 1 -61.27 41.59 20.63
CA MET A 1 -61.55 42.26 19.34
C MET A 1 -60.23 42.42 18.59
N VAL A 2 -60.25 42.09 17.35
CA VAL A 2 -59.42 42.38 16.18
C VAL A 2 -58.76 41.14 15.61
N ARG A 3 -59.39 40.58 14.70
CA ARG A 3 -59.37 40.24 13.25
C ARG A 3 -58.12 39.49 12.73
N ARG A 4 -58.44 38.30 12.24
CA ARG A 4 -57.70 37.45 11.28
C ARG A 4 -57.33 38.24 10.02
N ALA A 5 -56.12 37.91 9.52
CA ALA A 5 -55.81 38.03 8.09
C ALA A 5 -55.17 36.76 7.60
N THR A 6 -55.91 35.98 6.86
CA THR A 6 -55.49 34.86 6.05
C THR A 6 -54.84 35.38 4.79
N ARG A 7 -53.63 34.88 4.46
CA ARG A 7 -53.02 35.12 3.15
C ARG A 7 -52.62 33.80 2.53
N THR A 8 -53.38 33.39 1.56
CA THR A 8 -53.16 32.31 0.64
C THR A 8 -51.94 32.60 -0.23
N ALA A 9 -50.95 31.68 -0.23
CA ALA A 9 -49.89 31.71 -1.18
C ALA A 9 -50.07 30.56 -2.18
N ARG A 10 -50.07 30.96 -3.43
CA ARG A 10 -50.21 30.12 -4.63
C ARG A 10 -48.98 29.24 -4.85
N SER A 11 -49.24 28.00 -5.16
CA SER A 11 -48.30 27.03 -5.71
C SER A 11 -47.90 27.42 -7.13
N HIS A 12 -46.58 27.55 -7.35
CA HIS A 12 -46.00 27.53 -8.68
C HIS A 12 -45.15 26.27 -8.81
N SER A 13 -45.66 25.30 -9.52
CA SER A 13 -44.98 24.15 -10.03
C SER A 13 -44.12 24.54 -11.22
N SER A 14 -42.84 24.25 -11.16
CA SER A 14 -41.91 24.26 -12.31
C SER A 14 -41.36 22.86 -12.54
N PRO A 15 -41.26 22.40 -13.79
CA PRO A 15 -40.93 21.00 -14.09
C PRO A 15 -39.42 20.73 -13.97
N GLY A 16 -39.12 19.59 -13.35
CA GLY A 16 -37.75 19.09 -13.17
C GLY A 16 -37.06 18.80 -14.49
N ARG A 17 -35.86 19.31 -14.63
CA ARG A 17 -34.88 18.82 -15.62
C ARG A 17 -34.07 17.68 -14.96
N SER A 18 -34.40 16.48 -15.39
CA SER A 18 -33.57 15.28 -15.18
C SER A 18 -32.26 15.44 -15.96
N THR A 19 -31.16 15.71 -15.25
CA THR A 19 -29.82 15.57 -15.79
C THR A 19 -29.36 14.14 -15.54
N ALA A 20 -29.44 13.33 -16.60
CA ALA A 20 -28.83 12.01 -16.64
C ALA A 20 -27.33 12.11 -16.34
N TYR A 21 -26.90 11.55 -15.22
CA TYR A 21 -25.50 11.38 -14.85
C TYR A 21 -24.86 10.35 -15.80
N ARG A 22 -24.10 10.83 -16.79
CA ARG A 22 -23.31 10.00 -17.70
C ARG A 22 -22.23 9.28 -16.89
N ARG A 23 -22.41 7.98 -16.69
CA ARG A 23 -21.31 7.06 -16.34
C ARG A 23 -20.31 7.04 -17.48
N GLY A 24 -19.05 7.32 -17.19
CA GLY A 24 -18.00 7.17 -18.19
C GLY A 24 -16.69 7.88 -17.83
N ALA A 25 -16.12 7.62 -16.66
CA ALA A 25 -14.70 7.85 -16.47
C ALA A 25 -13.97 6.54 -16.77
N LYS A 26 -13.51 6.38 -18.00
CA LYS A 26 -12.55 5.33 -18.39
C LYS A 26 -11.21 5.68 -17.76
N HIS A 27 -10.78 4.89 -16.77
CA HIS A 27 -9.39 4.93 -16.31
C HIS A 27 -8.50 4.57 -17.51
N PRO A 28 -7.43 5.33 -17.80
CA PRO A 28 -6.46 4.91 -18.80
C PRO A 28 -5.76 3.66 -18.26
N ALA A 29 -5.98 2.53 -18.94
CA ALA A 29 -5.16 1.35 -18.75
C ALA A 29 -3.73 1.73 -19.14
N ALA A 30 -2.85 1.87 -18.17
CA ALA A 30 -1.44 2.03 -18.40
C ALA A 30 -0.95 0.82 -19.21
N THR A 31 -0.43 1.08 -20.39
CA THR A 31 0.24 0.09 -21.23
C THR A 31 1.47 -0.43 -20.47
N ILE A 32 1.32 -1.55 -19.79
CA ILE A 32 2.44 -2.25 -19.16
C ILE A 32 3.16 -2.99 -20.27
N ALA A 33 4.40 -2.55 -20.54
CA ALA A 33 5.33 -3.25 -21.43
C ALA A 33 5.44 -4.72 -21.00
N ARG A 34 5.36 -5.60 -22.01
CA ARG A 34 5.52 -7.05 -21.84
C ARG A 34 6.95 -7.33 -21.35
N GLN A 35 7.11 -7.48 -20.04
CA GLN A 35 8.29 -8.12 -19.46
C GLN A 35 8.00 -9.61 -19.30
N THR A 36 8.93 -10.42 -19.75
CA THR A 36 8.93 -11.88 -19.74
C THR A 36 8.59 -12.43 -18.35
N SER A 37 7.46 -13.11 -18.25
CA SER A 37 7.00 -13.80 -17.05
C SER A 37 7.94 -14.94 -16.70
N GLN A 38 8.81 -14.76 -15.71
CA GLN A 38 9.44 -15.88 -15.01
C GLN A 38 8.36 -16.51 -14.11
N ARG A 39 8.10 -17.80 -14.35
CA ARG A 39 7.12 -18.58 -13.57
C ARG A 39 7.67 -18.84 -12.17
N ILE A 40 6.93 -18.45 -11.16
CA ILE A 40 7.18 -18.87 -9.77
C ILE A 40 6.70 -20.31 -9.64
N PRO A 41 7.58 -21.29 -9.28
CA PRO A 41 7.15 -22.67 -9.08
C PRO A 41 6.16 -22.77 -7.92
N GLY A 42 4.96 -23.33 -8.16
CA GLY A 42 4.00 -23.68 -7.12
C GLY A 42 2.80 -22.74 -6.95
N VAL A 43 2.72 -21.63 -7.66
CA VAL A 43 1.52 -20.76 -7.66
C VAL A 43 0.79 -20.93 -8.99
N LEU A 44 -0.38 -21.56 -8.97
CA LEU A 44 -1.32 -21.53 -10.09
C LEU A 44 -1.80 -20.08 -10.27
N LEU A 45 -1.14 -19.35 -11.15
CA LEU A 45 -1.58 -18.00 -11.54
C LEU A 45 -2.95 -18.13 -12.23
N HIS A 46 -3.98 -17.74 -11.51
CA HIS A 46 -5.29 -17.45 -12.09
C HIS A 46 -5.09 -16.40 -13.19
N SER A 47 -5.89 -16.45 -14.23
CA SER A 47 -5.77 -15.71 -15.50
C SER A 47 -5.74 -14.16 -15.39
N ARG A 48 -5.71 -13.57 -14.22
CA ARG A 48 -5.61 -12.12 -13.97
C ARG A 48 -4.31 -11.77 -13.24
N PRO A 49 -3.58 -10.76 -13.67
CA PRO A 49 -2.40 -10.29 -12.96
C PRO A 49 -2.78 -9.84 -11.54
N VAL A 50 -2.06 -10.34 -10.54
CA VAL A 50 -2.26 -9.94 -9.14
C VAL A 50 -1.77 -8.51 -8.97
N THR A 51 -2.60 -7.68 -8.37
CA THR A 51 -2.23 -6.32 -7.93
C THR A 51 -2.40 -6.24 -6.41
N VAL A 52 -1.36 -5.84 -5.72
CA VAL A 52 -1.38 -5.62 -4.27
C VAL A 52 -1.43 -4.12 -4.01
N TYR A 53 -2.35 -3.69 -3.16
CA TYR A 53 -2.43 -2.31 -2.71
C TYR A 53 -1.65 -2.12 -1.40
N THR A 54 -1.26 -0.89 -1.10
CA THR A 54 -0.69 -0.55 0.20
C THR A 54 -1.33 0.72 0.74
N LEU A 55 -1.62 0.76 2.01
CA LEU A 55 -2.13 1.95 2.69
C LEU A 55 -1.61 2.06 4.13
N GLY A 56 -1.68 3.26 4.69
CA GLY A 56 -1.43 3.50 6.11
C GLY A 56 -2.70 3.99 6.78
N HIS A 57 -3.08 3.40 7.91
CA HIS A 57 -4.26 3.88 8.64
C HIS A 57 -4.01 5.26 9.28
N SER A 58 -2.76 5.57 9.69
CA SER A 58 -2.38 6.85 10.28
C SER A 58 -3.31 7.28 11.43
N THR A 59 -3.82 8.49 11.37
CA THR A 59 -4.79 9.08 12.33
C THR A 59 -6.22 9.10 11.79
N ARG A 60 -6.52 8.31 10.73
CA ARG A 60 -7.86 8.22 10.17
C ARG A 60 -8.87 7.70 11.18
N THR A 61 -10.13 7.97 10.95
CA THR A 61 -11.23 7.22 11.60
C THR A 61 -11.44 5.89 10.88
N LEU A 62 -12.20 4.98 11.47
CA LEU A 62 -12.54 3.71 10.83
C LEU A 62 -13.40 3.94 9.57
N GLU A 63 -14.32 4.90 9.63
CA GLU A 63 -15.17 5.29 8.51
C GLU A 63 -14.33 5.82 7.34
N ALA A 64 -13.34 6.68 7.61
CA ALA A 64 -12.42 7.17 6.59
C ALA A 64 -11.57 6.04 5.98
N LEU A 65 -11.16 5.05 6.78
CA LEU A 65 -10.45 3.88 6.26
C LEU A 65 -11.35 3.04 5.36
N THR A 66 -12.58 2.74 5.80
CA THR A 66 -13.51 1.91 5.03
C THR A 66 -13.96 2.60 3.74
N ALA A 67 -14.17 3.91 3.76
CA ALA A 67 -14.44 4.72 2.57
C ALA A 67 -13.26 4.65 1.57
N LEU A 68 -12.03 4.82 2.06
CA LEU A 68 -10.81 4.71 1.25
C LEU A 68 -10.68 3.33 0.59
N LEU A 69 -10.96 2.26 1.32
CA LEU A 69 -10.93 0.89 0.78
C LEU A 69 -12.02 0.69 -0.29
N ALA A 70 -13.21 1.24 -0.08
CA ALA A 70 -14.33 1.14 -1.01
C ALA A 70 -14.05 1.87 -2.33
N GLU A 71 -13.52 3.09 -2.29
CA GLU A 71 -13.16 3.88 -3.49
C GLU A 71 -12.15 3.16 -4.39
N HIS A 72 -11.20 2.45 -3.80
CA HIS A 72 -10.22 1.65 -4.54
C HIS A 72 -10.66 0.19 -4.80
N ALA A 73 -11.93 -0.13 -4.55
CA ALA A 73 -12.51 -1.47 -4.69
C ALA A 73 -11.72 -2.57 -3.94
N ILE A 74 -11.05 -2.22 -2.85
CA ILE A 74 -10.29 -3.15 -2.01
C ILE A 74 -11.26 -3.93 -1.14
N ARG A 75 -11.11 -5.26 -1.12
CA ARG A 75 -11.98 -6.21 -0.41
C ARG A 75 -11.24 -7.04 0.62
N GLY A 76 -9.91 -6.88 0.73
CA GLY A 76 -9.08 -7.53 1.71
C GLY A 76 -8.07 -6.58 2.32
N VAL A 77 -7.81 -6.73 3.61
CA VAL A 77 -6.76 -6.03 4.35
C VAL A 77 -5.84 -7.07 4.98
N ALA A 78 -4.57 -7.07 4.55
CA ALA A 78 -3.49 -7.79 5.19
C ALA A 78 -2.77 -6.83 6.16
N ASP A 79 -3.02 -6.97 7.45
CA ASP A 79 -2.38 -6.14 8.48
C ASP A 79 -0.96 -6.62 8.73
N VAL A 80 0.02 -5.85 8.26
CA VAL A 80 1.45 -6.14 8.39
C VAL A 80 2.08 -5.42 9.58
N ARG A 81 1.32 -5.04 10.58
CA ARG A 81 1.86 -4.54 11.84
C ARG A 81 2.30 -5.72 12.71
N ARG A 82 3.52 -5.65 13.25
CA ARG A 82 3.99 -6.68 14.19
C ARG A 82 3.18 -6.70 15.49
N PHE A 83 2.76 -5.52 15.94
CA PHE A 83 1.98 -5.31 17.16
C PHE A 83 0.77 -4.42 16.84
N PRO A 84 -0.37 -4.99 16.41
CA PRO A 84 -1.54 -4.24 16.03
C PRO A 84 -2.38 -3.81 17.24
N ALA A 85 -1.72 -3.25 18.28
CA ALA A 85 -2.33 -2.64 19.42
C ALA A 85 -2.06 -1.13 19.41
N SER A 86 -3.08 -0.33 19.66
CA SER A 86 -2.96 1.12 19.70
C SER A 86 -3.77 1.70 20.86
N ARG A 87 -3.09 2.28 21.84
CA ARG A 87 -3.77 3.04 22.91
C ARG A 87 -4.36 4.35 22.40
N ARG A 88 -3.69 4.99 21.42
CA ARG A 88 -4.12 6.27 20.83
C ARG A 88 -5.28 6.10 19.85
N HIS A 89 -5.34 4.99 19.14
CA HIS A 89 -6.33 4.69 18.11
C HIS A 89 -6.89 3.28 18.35
N PRO A 90 -7.72 3.08 19.40
CA PRO A 90 -8.19 1.75 19.80
C PRO A 90 -9.06 1.08 18.72
N HIS A 91 -9.71 1.86 17.85
CA HIS A 91 -10.47 1.34 16.71
C HIS A 91 -9.58 0.66 15.65
N PHE A 92 -8.24 0.84 15.70
CA PHE A 92 -7.27 0.10 14.90
C PHE A 92 -6.59 -1.02 15.70
N ALA A 93 -7.01 -1.34 16.91
CA ALA A 93 -6.58 -2.58 17.54
C ALA A 93 -7.05 -3.79 16.73
N ARG A 94 -6.26 -4.88 16.76
CA ARG A 94 -6.54 -6.09 15.96
C ARG A 94 -7.96 -6.58 16.17
N GLU A 95 -8.38 -6.73 17.42
CA GLU A 95 -9.70 -7.24 17.80
C GLU A 95 -10.84 -6.34 17.33
N ALA A 96 -10.60 -5.03 17.24
CA ALA A 96 -11.56 -4.08 16.68
C ALA A 96 -11.69 -4.27 15.17
N LEU A 97 -10.57 -4.39 14.45
CA LEU A 97 -10.57 -4.58 12.99
C LEU A 97 -11.14 -5.95 12.59
N GLU A 98 -10.85 -7.01 13.35
CA GLU A 98 -11.42 -8.35 13.14
C GLU A 98 -12.95 -8.38 13.22
N ARG A 99 -13.56 -7.48 14.00
CA ARG A 99 -15.01 -7.34 14.08
C ARG A 99 -15.57 -6.40 13.02
N THR A 100 -14.92 -5.27 12.81
CA THR A 100 -15.52 -4.16 12.05
C THR A 100 -15.33 -4.27 10.55
N LEU A 101 -14.17 -4.72 10.08
CA LEU A 101 -13.93 -4.85 8.63
C LEU A 101 -14.80 -5.92 7.97
N PRO A 102 -14.98 -7.13 8.55
CA PRO A 102 -15.92 -8.11 7.99
C PRO A 102 -17.36 -7.62 7.94
N ALA A 103 -17.81 -6.85 8.94
CA ALA A 103 -19.13 -6.22 8.93
C ALA A 103 -19.31 -5.22 7.77
N ALA A 104 -18.23 -4.65 7.28
CA ALA A 104 -18.19 -3.78 6.09
C ALA A 104 -17.91 -4.56 4.78
N GLY A 105 -17.95 -5.90 4.79
CA GLY A 105 -17.66 -6.75 3.63
C GLY A 105 -16.18 -6.78 3.21
N ILE A 106 -15.27 -6.45 4.12
CA ILE A 106 -13.83 -6.41 3.89
C ILE A 106 -13.18 -7.51 4.74
N ARG A 107 -12.52 -8.48 4.10
CA ARG A 107 -11.76 -9.49 4.81
C ARG A 107 -10.56 -8.85 5.53
N TYR A 108 -10.30 -9.27 6.75
CA TYR A 108 -9.14 -8.87 7.53
C TYR A 108 -8.29 -10.10 7.86
N ASP A 109 -7.00 -10.01 7.57
CA ASP A 109 -6.01 -11.03 7.90
C ASP A 109 -4.81 -10.35 8.57
N TRP A 110 -4.38 -10.85 9.72
CA TRP A 110 -3.16 -10.40 10.37
C TRP A 110 -1.98 -11.24 9.89
N VAL A 111 -0.96 -10.58 9.31
CA VAL A 111 0.24 -11.21 8.73
C VAL A 111 1.50 -10.73 9.45
N PRO A 112 1.73 -11.16 10.71
CA PRO A 112 2.85 -10.69 11.53
C PRO A 112 4.21 -11.08 10.96
N ALA A 113 4.28 -12.12 10.14
CA ALA A 113 5.47 -12.52 9.39
C ALA A 113 6.03 -11.42 8.50
N LEU A 114 5.17 -10.50 8.01
CA LEU A 114 5.58 -9.31 7.28
C LEU A 114 5.73 -8.07 8.19
N GLY A 115 5.70 -8.24 9.51
CA GLY A 115 5.73 -7.14 10.46
C GLY A 115 7.09 -6.44 10.54
N GLY A 116 7.05 -5.11 10.72
CA GLY A 116 8.24 -4.28 10.91
C GLY A 116 8.91 -4.44 12.29
N ARG A 117 9.81 -3.52 12.64
CA ARG A 117 10.58 -3.52 13.90
C ARG A 117 11.46 -4.77 14.05
N ARG A 118 12.30 -5.02 13.06
CA ARG A 118 13.27 -6.11 13.05
C ARG A 118 14.64 -5.58 13.46
N PRO A 119 15.42 -6.34 14.25
CA PRO A 119 16.79 -5.98 14.59
C PRO A 119 17.69 -6.08 13.35
N THR A 120 18.68 -5.20 13.26
CA THR A 120 19.72 -5.27 12.22
C THR A 120 20.77 -6.30 12.63
N ARG A 121 21.21 -7.13 11.69
CA ARG A 121 22.35 -8.03 11.89
C ARG A 121 23.64 -7.23 11.88
N PRO A 122 24.68 -7.65 12.66
CA PRO A 122 25.99 -6.98 12.65
C PRO A 122 26.67 -7.02 11.28
N ASP A 123 26.45 -8.10 10.52
CA ASP A 123 27.02 -8.39 9.20
C ASP A 123 26.05 -8.08 8.05
N SER A 124 25.07 -7.23 8.28
CA SER A 124 24.05 -6.88 7.29
C SER A 124 24.65 -6.36 5.99
N PRO A 125 24.33 -6.97 4.82
CA PRO A 125 24.79 -6.50 3.52
C PRO A 125 24.03 -5.26 3.02
N HIS A 126 22.94 -4.88 3.70
CA HIS A 126 22.02 -3.82 3.27
C HIS A 126 22.50 -2.42 3.67
N VAL A 127 23.78 -2.12 3.39
CA VAL A 127 24.49 -0.91 3.86
C VAL A 127 23.99 0.40 3.23
N ALA A 128 23.24 0.33 2.13
CA ALA A 128 22.63 1.50 1.52
C ALA A 128 21.54 2.14 2.39
N TRP A 129 20.92 1.37 3.28
CA TRP A 129 19.99 1.90 4.26
C TRP A 129 20.74 2.49 5.45
N ARG A 130 20.62 3.81 5.67
CA ARG A 130 21.21 4.49 6.84
C ARG A 130 20.46 4.18 8.13
N GLU A 131 19.11 4.14 8.04
CA GLU A 131 18.25 3.83 9.18
C GLU A 131 18.32 2.36 9.53
N ALA A 132 18.70 2.06 10.78
CA ALA A 132 18.81 0.70 11.29
C ALA A 132 17.50 -0.09 11.16
N SER A 133 16.35 0.58 11.31
CA SER A 133 15.04 -0.04 11.18
C SER A 133 14.75 -0.59 9.76
N PHE A 134 15.18 0.12 8.72
CA PHE A 134 15.07 -0.35 7.33
C PHE A 134 16.09 -1.45 7.04
N ARG A 135 17.32 -1.30 7.56
CA ARG A 135 18.35 -2.31 7.42
C ARG A 135 17.94 -3.64 8.06
N GLY A 136 17.45 -3.60 9.30
CA GLY A 136 16.95 -4.78 9.99
C GLY A 136 15.73 -5.40 9.31
N TYR A 137 14.89 -4.59 8.66
CA TYR A 137 13.79 -5.14 7.87
C TYR A 137 14.30 -5.80 6.57
N ALA A 138 15.31 -5.22 5.92
CA ALA A 138 15.96 -5.84 4.77
C ALA A 138 16.61 -7.18 5.14
N ASP A 139 17.28 -7.27 6.30
CA ASP A 139 17.78 -8.54 6.84
C ASP A 139 16.68 -9.57 7.07
N HIS A 140 15.50 -9.11 7.51
CA HIS A 140 14.34 -9.98 7.70
C HIS A 140 13.78 -10.52 6.36
N MET A 141 13.90 -9.78 5.27
CA MET A 141 13.45 -10.24 3.94
C MET A 141 14.15 -11.52 3.47
N ASP A 142 15.34 -11.82 4.01
CA ASP A 142 16.09 -13.02 3.71
C ASP A 142 15.62 -14.26 4.49
N THR A 143 14.73 -14.09 5.46
CA THR A 143 14.27 -15.19 6.33
C THR A 143 13.16 -16.03 5.69
N PRO A 144 13.04 -17.32 6.10
CA PRO A 144 11.88 -18.14 5.74
C PRO A 144 10.56 -17.52 6.19
N GLU A 145 10.52 -16.91 7.40
CA GLU A 145 9.32 -16.23 7.93
C GLU A 145 8.79 -15.16 6.97
N PHE A 146 9.69 -14.33 6.41
CA PHE A 146 9.28 -13.32 5.42
C PHE A 146 8.73 -13.95 4.15
N ARG A 147 9.38 -15.01 3.63
CA ARG A 147 8.94 -15.70 2.41
C ARG A 147 7.55 -16.34 2.58
N GLU A 148 7.30 -16.95 3.73
CA GLU A 148 5.99 -17.51 4.08
C GLU A 148 4.91 -16.42 4.16
N GLY A 149 5.23 -15.29 4.82
CA GLY A 149 4.34 -14.14 4.89
C GLY A 149 4.03 -13.54 3.52
N LEU A 150 5.04 -13.48 2.63
CA LEU A 150 4.86 -12.98 1.27
C LEU A 150 3.98 -13.94 0.44
N ALA A 151 4.17 -15.25 0.58
CA ALA A 151 3.34 -16.25 -0.08
C ALA A 151 1.87 -16.18 0.39
N ALA A 152 1.64 -16.04 1.70
CA ALA A 152 0.31 -15.82 2.26
C ALA A 152 -0.35 -14.56 1.68
N LEU A 153 0.38 -13.45 1.62
CA LEU A 153 -0.10 -12.20 1.02
C LEU A 153 -0.49 -12.37 -0.46
N LEU A 154 0.33 -13.09 -1.24
CA LEU A 154 0.04 -13.36 -2.66
C LEU A 154 -1.21 -14.21 -2.83
N THR A 155 -1.43 -15.19 -1.96
CA THR A 155 -2.67 -15.99 -1.94
C THR A 155 -3.89 -15.10 -1.68
N LEU A 156 -3.82 -14.22 -0.68
CA LEU A 156 -4.90 -13.27 -0.39
C LEU A 156 -5.16 -12.31 -1.58
N GLY A 157 -4.09 -11.81 -2.21
CA GLY A 157 -4.17 -10.94 -3.37
C GLY A 157 -4.72 -11.60 -4.63
N ALA A 158 -4.52 -12.91 -4.79
CA ALA A 158 -5.09 -13.69 -5.89
C ALA A 158 -6.60 -13.92 -5.72
N GLU A 159 -7.08 -14.06 -4.49
CA GLU A 159 -8.51 -14.25 -4.19
C GLU A 159 -9.33 -12.97 -4.38
N ARG A 160 -8.76 -11.82 -4.01
CA ARG A 160 -9.46 -10.52 -4.02
C ARG A 160 -8.50 -9.34 -4.03
N PRO A 161 -8.93 -8.13 -4.48
CA PRO A 161 -8.14 -6.91 -4.33
C PRO A 161 -7.78 -6.68 -2.86
N THR A 162 -6.50 -6.82 -2.52
CA THR A 162 -6.00 -6.82 -1.14
C THR A 162 -4.99 -5.71 -0.92
N ALA A 163 -5.11 -4.99 0.20
CA ALA A 163 -4.16 -3.99 0.63
C ALA A 163 -3.36 -4.45 1.84
N ILE A 164 -2.03 -4.29 1.80
CA ILE A 164 -1.21 -4.33 3.01
C ILE A 164 -1.39 -3.04 3.80
N MET A 165 -1.66 -3.16 5.08
CA MET A 165 -1.91 -2.04 5.97
C MET A 165 -0.87 -1.96 7.09
N CYS A 166 -0.36 -0.74 7.33
CA CYS A 166 0.46 -0.41 8.48
C CYS A 166 -0.03 0.89 9.13
N ALA A 167 0.54 1.25 10.29
CA ALA A 167 0.20 2.49 10.98
C ALA A 167 0.75 3.75 10.28
N GLU A 168 1.92 3.68 9.66
CA GLU A 168 2.58 4.82 9.02
C GLU A 168 1.80 5.31 7.79
N ALA A 169 1.56 6.62 7.68
CA ALA A 169 0.79 7.20 6.58
C ALA A 169 1.41 6.91 5.21
N VAL A 170 2.70 7.21 5.08
CA VAL A 170 3.39 7.19 3.78
C VAL A 170 4.28 5.94 3.63
N PRO A 171 4.30 5.31 2.45
CA PRO A 171 5.04 4.06 2.25
C PRO A 171 6.55 4.23 2.39
N TRP A 172 7.12 5.34 1.91
CA TRP A 172 8.59 5.57 1.94
C TRP A 172 9.19 5.82 3.33
N ARG A 173 8.36 5.92 4.38
CA ARG A 173 8.78 5.95 5.79
C ARG A 173 8.43 4.67 6.53
N CYS A 174 8.08 3.62 5.80
CA CYS A 174 7.50 2.41 6.35
C CYS A 174 8.09 1.16 5.67
N HIS A 175 8.20 0.07 6.40
CA HIS A 175 8.62 -1.24 5.87
C HIS A 175 7.74 -1.75 4.70
N ARG A 176 6.54 -1.20 4.48
CA ARG A 176 5.72 -1.49 3.29
C ARG A 176 6.44 -1.17 1.98
N GLN A 177 7.39 -0.22 1.99
CA GLN A 177 8.24 0.05 0.83
C GLN A 177 9.06 -1.18 0.44
N LEU A 178 9.68 -1.85 1.42
CA LEU A 178 10.50 -3.03 1.17
C LEU A 178 9.65 -4.24 0.79
N ILE A 179 8.45 -4.40 1.36
CA ILE A 179 7.47 -5.39 0.90
C ILE A 179 7.10 -5.12 -0.56
N ALA A 180 6.87 -3.86 -0.91
CA ALA A 180 6.56 -3.46 -2.28
C ALA A 180 7.72 -3.75 -3.25
N ASP A 181 8.98 -3.49 -2.86
CA ASP A 181 10.16 -3.87 -3.61
C ASP A 181 10.19 -5.40 -3.86
N ALA A 182 9.93 -6.20 -2.81
CA ALA A 182 9.91 -7.66 -2.92
C ALA A 182 8.80 -8.19 -3.85
N LEU A 183 7.65 -7.54 -3.88
CA LEU A 183 6.55 -7.86 -4.79
C LEU A 183 6.87 -7.49 -6.23
N VAL A 184 7.37 -6.27 -6.46
CA VAL A 184 7.73 -5.78 -7.81
C VAL A 184 8.88 -6.58 -8.40
N ALA A 185 9.89 -6.97 -7.63
CA ALA A 185 10.96 -7.85 -8.07
C ALA A 185 10.44 -9.22 -8.57
N ARG A 186 9.26 -9.65 -8.09
CA ARG A 186 8.57 -10.88 -8.53
C ARG A 186 7.52 -10.63 -9.62
N GLY A 187 7.50 -9.44 -10.22
CA GLY A 187 6.56 -9.08 -11.29
C GLY A 187 5.13 -8.78 -10.83
N VAL A 188 4.91 -8.60 -9.52
CA VAL A 188 3.60 -8.25 -8.96
C VAL A 188 3.43 -6.73 -8.96
N ALA A 189 2.34 -6.24 -9.54
CA ALA A 189 2.02 -4.82 -9.50
C ALA A 189 1.65 -4.36 -8.09
N VAL A 190 2.20 -3.21 -7.67
CA VAL A 190 1.91 -2.61 -6.36
C VAL A 190 1.44 -1.18 -6.53
N LEU A 191 0.33 -0.84 -5.87
CA LEU A 191 -0.26 0.50 -5.85
C LEU A 191 -0.32 1.05 -4.43
N HIS A 192 0.31 2.18 -4.19
CA HIS A 192 0.23 2.92 -2.93
C HIS A 192 -1.00 3.81 -2.93
N VAL A 193 -2.00 3.48 -2.14
CA VAL A 193 -3.19 4.29 -1.91
C VAL A 193 -2.82 5.43 -0.96
N ILE A 194 -2.89 6.65 -1.44
CA ILE A 194 -2.54 7.86 -0.68
C ILE A 194 -3.80 8.51 -0.11
N ASP A 195 -4.81 8.68 -0.95
CA ASP A 195 -6.12 9.23 -0.62
C ASP A 195 -7.21 8.58 -1.51
N GLU A 196 -8.44 9.04 -1.40
CA GLU A 196 -9.61 8.49 -2.11
C GLU A 196 -9.47 8.55 -3.64
N LYS A 197 -8.69 9.50 -4.17
CA LYS A 197 -8.54 9.74 -5.62
C LYS A 197 -7.18 9.29 -6.16
N THR A 198 -6.21 9.09 -5.25
CA THR A 198 -4.81 8.93 -5.65
C THR A 198 -4.27 7.58 -5.23
N ALA A 199 -3.94 6.76 -6.23
CA ALA A 199 -3.07 5.60 -6.06
C ALA A 199 -1.85 5.74 -6.98
N ARG A 200 -0.66 5.45 -6.45
CA ARG A 200 0.61 5.57 -7.18
C ARG A 200 1.27 4.21 -7.33
N SER A 201 1.71 3.90 -8.54
CA SER A 201 2.49 2.68 -8.78
C SER A 201 3.81 2.73 -7.99
N HIS A 202 4.14 1.61 -7.36
CA HIS A 202 5.45 1.44 -6.77
C HIS A 202 6.50 1.21 -7.85
N THR A 203 7.64 1.86 -7.68
CA THR A 203 8.83 1.62 -8.48
C THR A 203 9.90 1.07 -7.57
N LEU A 204 10.64 0.06 -8.02
CA LEU A 204 11.72 -0.54 -7.26
C LEU A 204 12.68 0.54 -6.75
N SER A 205 13.05 0.43 -5.48
CA SER A 205 13.98 1.37 -4.85
C SER A 205 15.30 1.44 -5.64
N ARG A 206 15.81 2.66 -5.84
CA ARG A 206 17.13 2.86 -6.47
C ARG A 206 18.29 2.27 -5.66
N LEU A 207 18.05 1.95 -4.40
CA LEU A 207 19.01 1.29 -3.52
C LEU A 207 19.02 -0.22 -3.69
N ALA A 208 17.99 -0.78 -4.36
CA ALA A 208 17.79 -2.20 -4.50
C ALA A 208 18.58 -2.74 -5.69
N ARG A 209 19.36 -3.80 -5.46
CA ARG A 209 19.91 -4.69 -6.48
C ARG A 209 19.19 -6.02 -6.37
N VAL A 210 18.59 -6.46 -7.47
CA VAL A 210 17.82 -7.70 -7.54
C VAL A 210 18.69 -8.80 -8.12
N ASP A 211 18.73 -9.94 -7.46
CA ASP A 211 19.42 -11.15 -7.89
C ASP A 211 18.46 -12.34 -7.70
N GLY A 212 17.79 -12.72 -8.79
CA GLY A 212 16.67 -13.67 -8.71
C GLY A 212 15.55 -13.15 -7.80
N ASP A 213 15.23 -13.91 -6.76
CA ASP A 213 14.22 -13.55 -5.75
C ASP A 213 14.79 -12.72 -4.58
N HIS A 214 16.09 -12.50 -4.60
CA HIS A 214 16.82 -11.84 -3.53
C HIS A 214 16.99 -10.35 -3.82
N ILE A 215 16.84 -9.51 -2.81
CA ILE A 215 17.07 -8.07 -2.92
C ILE A 215 18.13 -7.66 -1.92
N VAL A 216 19.21 -7.08 -2.43
CA VAL A 216 20.26 -6.49 -1.60
C VAL A 216 20.22 -4.97 -1.76
N TYR A 217 20.24 -4.26 -0.66
CA TYR A 217 20.35 -2.81 -0.63
C TYR A 217 21.80 -2.43 -0.31
N ASP A 218 22.64 -2.49 -1.32
CA ASP A 218 24.07 -2.18 -1.21
C ASP A 218 24.41 -0.90 -1.98
N ALA A 219 25.59 -0.34 -1.72
CA ALA A 219 26.06 0.85 -2.41
C ALA A 219 26.57 0.59 -3.84
N GLY A 220 26.60 -0.68 -4.29
CA GLY A 220 27.25 -1.09 -5.54
C GLY A 220 26.57 -0.60 -6.82
N HIS A 221 25.32 -0.13 -6.73
CA HIS A 221 24.55 0.40 -7.86
C HIS A 221 24.44 1.92 -7.88
N LEU A 222 24.89 2.60 -6.82
CA LEU A 222 24.97 4.05 -6.84
C LEU A 222 26.15 4.45 -7.74
N PRO A 223 25.93 5.19 -8.85
CA PRO A 223 27.04 5.76 -9.59
C PRO A 223 27.86 6.58 -8.59
N LEU A 224 29.13 6.21 -8.43
CA LEU A 224 30.07 6.96 -7.60
C LEU A 224 29.91 8.43 -7.99
N ARG A 225 29.38 9.26 -7.10
CA ARG A 225 29.45 10.69 -7.27
C ARG A 225 30.96 10.99 -7.36
N ARG A 226 31.44 11.22 -8.58
CA ARG A 226 32.78 11.80 -8.76
C ARG A 226 32.78 13.07 -7.94
N SER A 227 33.46 13.05 -6.83
CA SER A 227 33.84 14.26 -6.11
C SER A 227 34.80 15.04 -7.02
N GLY A 228 34.24 15.75 -7.98
CA GLY A 228 34.94 16.75 -8.74
C GLY A 228 35.28 17.89 -7.80
N ARG A 229 36.42 17.83 -7.16
CA ARG A 229 37.13 19.04 -6.74
C ARG A 229 37.50 19.78 -8.03
N PRO A 230 36.99 20.94 -8.31
CA PRO A 230 37.67 21.82 -9.27
C PRO A 230 38.99 22.23 -8.61
N GLY A 231 40.10 21.71 -9.14
CA GLY A 231 41.42 22.25 -8.86
C GLY A 231 41.41 23.71 -9.26
N GLY A 232 41.34 24.63 -8.28
CA GLY A 232 41.67 26.01 -8.48
C GLY A 232 43.14 26.11 -8.74
N ALA A 233 43.52 26.32 -9.99
CA ALA A 233 44.79 26.96 -10.30
C ALA A 233 44.66 28.43 -9.92
N VAL A 234 45.54 28.86 -9.05
CA VAL A 234 45.82 30.25 -8.77
C VAL A 234 47.14 30.58 -9.46
N PRO A 235 47.23 31.70 -10.18
CA PRO A 235 48.42 32.14 -10.89
C PRO A 235 49.55 32.56 -9.96
#